data_0fa12570608bf8a54ddcb7a8ab317ac1
#
_entry.id   0fa12570608bf8a54ddcb7a8ab317ac1
#
_cell.length_a   1.000
_cell.length_b   1.000
_cell.length_c   1.000
_cell.angle_alpha   90.00
_cell.angle_beta   90.00
_cell.angle_gamma   90.00
#
_symmetry.space_group_name_H-M   'P 1'
#
loop_
_entity.id
_entity.type
_entity.pdbx_description
1 polymer ?
#
loop_
_entity_poly.entity_id
_entity_poly.type
_entity_poly.pdbx_seq_one_letter_code
_entity_poly.pdbx_strand_id
1 'polypeptide(L)'
;MRLFCEHCETPIYENPVPAACLVTVDENERLLLVKRSVDPKKGWWCLPGGFMELRETPESAALRELYEETGLEGEIERLLGVASNHSTYYDTVLMVGFLVTSYRGRPAAGDDADALDWFAYSRLPAIAFDSHRLFINRYFEGR
;
A
#
# COMPACT_ATOMS: atom_id res chain seq x y z
N MET A 1 -8.24 -26.55 8.97
CA MET A 1 -9.56 -27.09 8.57
C MET A 1 -10.17 -26.18 7.50
N ARG A 2 -10.82 -26.77 6.50
CA ARG A 2 -11.48 -26.04 5.43
C ARG A 2 -12.99 -26.15 5.58
N LEU A 3 -13.69 -25.05 5.32
CA LEU A 3 -15.13 -25.08 5.21
C LEU A 3 -15.52 -25.78 3.89
N PHE A 4 -16.65 -26.43 3.92
CA PHE A 4 -17.13 -27.20 2.78
C PHE A 4 -18.58 -26.80 2.48
N CYS A 5 -18.86 -26.49 1.22
CA CYS A 5 -20.22 -26.16 0.81
C CYS A 5 -20.96 -27.43 0.44
N GLU A 6 -21.98 -27.80 1.22
CA GLU A 6 -22.78 -29.02 0.97
C GLU A 6 -23.61 -28.89 -0.30
N HIS A 7 -23.98 -27.69 -0.70
CA HIS A 7 -24.81 -27.46 -1.88
C HIS A 7 -24.06 -27.73 -3.19
N CYS A 8 -22.83 -27.20 -3.33
CA CYS A 8 -22.06 -27.39 -4.55
C CYS A 8 -20.92 -28.40 -4.41
N GLU A 9 -20.82 -29.02 -3.24
CA GLU A 9 -19.83 -30.07 -2.93
C GLU A 9 -18.37 -29.60 -3.16
N THR A 10 -18.10 -28.32 -2.94
CA THR A 10 -16.75 -27.75 -3.07
C THR A 10 -16.25 -27.21 -1.76
N PRO A 11 -14.93 -27.31 -1.48
CA PRO A 11 -14.38 -26.69 -0.29
C PRO A 11 -14.40 -25.17 -0.44
N ILE A 12 -14.64 -24.49 0.68
CA ILE A 12 -14.56 -23.03 0.76
C ILE A 12 -13.20 -22.69 1.32
N TYR A 13 -12.41 -21.92 0.55
CA TYR A 13 -11.06 -21.51 0.94
C TYR A 13 -11.08 -20.11 1.50
N GLU A 14 -10.49 -19.95 2.68
CA GLU A 14 -10.24 -18.65 3.28
C GLU A 14 -8.76 -18.35 3.15
N ASN A 15 -8.44 -17.31 2.39
CA ASN A 15 -7.06 -16.94 2.09
C ASN A 15 -6.83 -15.48 2.42
N PRO A 16 -5.58 -15.10 2.75
CA PRO A 16 -5.25 -13.69 2.88
C PRO A 16 -5.58 -12.92 1.60
N VAL A 17 -6.01 -11.69 1.76
CA VAL A 17 -6.31 -10.81 0.63
C VAL A 17 -5.03 -10.08 0.23
N PRO A 18 -4.59 -10.16 -1.04
CA PRO A 18 -3.36 -9.51 -1.47
C PRO A 18 -3.56 -8.02 -1.74
N ALA A 19 -2.58 -7.25 -1.33
CA ALA A 19 -2.52 -5.81 -1.56
C ALA A 19 -1.08 -5.38 -1.85
N ALA A 20 -0.92 -4.23 -2.48
CA ALA A 20 0.40 -3.68 -2.79
C ALA A 20 0.47 -2.22 -2.38
N CYS A 21 1.64 -1.79 -1.97
CA CYS A 21 1.89 -0.40 -1.60
C CYS A 21 3.28 0.05 -2.06
N LEU A 22 3.52 1.35 -1.98
CA LEU A 22 4.75 1.94 -2.53
C LEU A 22 5.37 2.92 -1.56
N VAL A 23 6.66 2.75 -1.33
CA VAL A 23 7.50 3.77 -0.73
C VAL A 23 7.99 4.63 -1.91
N THR A 24 7.45 5.82 -2.04
CA THR A 24 7.79 6.77 -3.11
C THR A 24 8.56 7.91 -2.51
N VAL A 25 9.78 8.12 -2.99
CA VAL A 25 10.72 9.06 -2.38
C VAL A 25 11.18 10.07 -3.43
N ASP A 26 11.18 11.36 -3.07
CA ASP A 26 11.63 12.41 -3.95
C ASP A 26 13.16 12.60 -3.87
N GLU A 27 13.68 13.54 -4.65
CA GLU A 27 15.11 13.83 -4.70
C GLU A 27 15.68 14.38 -3.38
N ASN A 28 14.82 14.87 -2.49
CA ASN A 28 15.20 15.35 -1.16
C ASN A 28 15.01 14.30 -0.08
N GLU A 29 14.83 13.03 -0.47
CA GLU A 29 14.62 11.90 0.45
C GLU A 29 13.38 12.08 1.32
N ARG A 30 12.34 12.71 0.78
CA ARG A 30 11.05 12.82 1.44
C ARG A 30 10.08 11.76 0.92
N LEU A 31 9.32 11.20 1.82
CA LEU A 31 8.38 10.12 1.57
C LEU A 31 6.99 10.68 1.25
N LEU A 32 6.38 10.15 0.19
CA LEU A 32 5.01 10.51 -0.16
C LEU A 32 4.03 9.67 0.66
N LEU A 33 3.12 10.36 1.35
CA LEU A 33 2.04 9.73 2.08
C LEU A 33 0.70 10.33 1.67
N VAL A 34 -0.35 9.54 1.82
CA VAL A 34 -1.73 9.99 1.60
C VAL A 34 -2.48 9.90 2.91
N LYS A 35 -3.38 10.87 3.14
CA LYS A 35 -4.22 10.89 4.33
C LYS A 35 -5.51 10.15 4.04
N ARG A 36 -5.85 9.20 4.88
CA ARG A 36 -7.03 8.36 4.67
C ARG A 36 -8.31 9.14 4.88
N SER A 37 -9.23 9.04 3.94
CA SER A 37 -10.56 9.65 4.01
C SER A 37 -11.62 8.68 4.51
N VAL A 38 -11.27 7.40 4.66
CA VAL A 38 -12.20 6.33 5.04
C VAL A 38 -11.63 5.48 6.16
N ASP A 39 -12.52 4.80 6.91
CA ASP A 39 -12.11 3.82 7.89
C ASP A 39 -11.62 2.53 7.22
N PRO A 40 -10.72 1.76 7.84
CA PRO A 40 -10.13 2.00 9.16
C PRO A 40 -9.10 3.12 9.16
N LYS A 41 -8.87 3.70 10.33
CA LYS A 41 -7.83 4.72 10.54
C LYS A 41 -8.05 6.01 9.74
N LYS A 42 -9.30 6.42 9.58
CA LYS A 42 -9.60 7.71 8.94
C LYS A 42 -8.81 8.84 9.62
N GLY A 43 -8.21 9.69 8.80
CA GLY A 43 -7.39 10.81 9.26
C GLY A 43 -5.93 10.45 9.53
N TRP A 44 -5.58 9.18 9.55
CA TRP A 44 -4.19 8.74 9.62
C TRP A 44 -3.58 8.70 8.22
N TRP A 45 -2.27 8.61 8.17
CA TRP A 45 -1.53 8.61 6.91
C TRP A 45 -1.06 7.19 6.55
N CYS A 46 -0.93 6.93 5.26
CA CYS A 46 -0.45 5.64 4.79
C CYS A 46 0.30 5.79 3.47
N LEU A 47 1.01 4.74 3.08
CA LEU A 47 1.61 4.67 1.75
C LEU A 47 0.49 4.57 0.71
N PRO A 48 0.69 5.14 -0.49
CA PRO A 48 -0.20 4.83 -1.60
C PRO A 48 -0.24 3.32 -1.83
N GLY A 49 -1.42 2.79 -2.08
CA GLY A 49 -1.59 1.35 -2.27
C GLY A 49 -3.02 0.90 -2.12
N GLY A 50 -3.27 -0.36 -2.37
CA GLY A 50 -4.58 -0.96 -2.26
C GLY A 50 -4.59 -2.41 -2.70
N PHE A 51 -5.78 -2.97 -2.78
CA PHE A 51 -5.95 -4.38 -3.13
C PHE A 51 -5.64 -4.65 -4.59
N MET A 52 -5.05 -5.81 -4.82
CA MET A 52 -4.83 -6.30 -6.18
C MET A 52 -6.17 -6.72 -6.80
N GLU A 53 -6.30 -6.45 -8.09
CA GLU A 53 -7.44 -6.93 -8.86
C GLU A 53 -7.05 -8.20 -9.62
N LEU A 54 -8.05 -8.94 -10.08
CA LEU A 54 -7.81 -10.15 -10.86
C LEU A 54 -6.93 -9.84 -12.07
N ARG A 55 -6.00 -10.72 -12.36
CA ARG A 55 -5.05 -10.65 -13.48
C ARG A 55 -3.98 -9.57 -13.35
N GLU A 56 -3.95 -8.85 -12.24
CA GLU A 56 -2.85 -7.92 -11.97
C GLU A 56 -1.67 -8.66 -11.35
N THR A 57 -0.47 -8.17 -11.66
CA THR A 57 0.72 -8.51 -10.87
C THR A 57 0.78 -7.55 -9.68
N PRO A 58 1.53 -7.88 -8.61
CA PRO A 58 1.72 -6.91 -7.53
C PRO A 58 2.27 -5.58 -8.01
N GLU A 59 3.19 -5.60 -8.97
CA GLU A 59 3.78 -4.39 -9.54
C GLU A 59 2.75 -3.53 -10.26
N SER A 60 1.91 -4.16 -11.11
CA SER A 60 0.89 -3.41 -11.83
C SER A 60 -0.17 -2.84 -10.91
N ALA A 61 -0.56 -3.59 -9.87
CA ALA A 61 -1.50 -3.13 -8.87
C ALA A 61 -0.94 -1.92 -8.11
N ALA A 62 0.33 -1.99 -7.70
CA ALA A 62 0.98 -0.90 -6.99
C ALA A 62 1.01 0.37 -7.83
N LEU A 63 1.43 0.27 -9.09
CA LEU A 63 1.52 1.44 -9.97
C LEU A 63 0.15 2.01 -10.31
N ARG A 64 -0.86 1.17 -10.47
CA ARG A 64 -2.24 1.62 -10.67
C ARG A 64 -2.74 2.41 -9.46
N GLU A 65 -2.53 1.88 -8.26
CA GLU A 65 -2.94 2.55 -7.03
C GLU A 65 -2.20 3.88 -6.84
N LEU A 66 -0.90 3.92 -7.16
CA LEU A 66 -0.14 5.17 -7.09
C LEU A 66 -0.77 6.23 -7.99
N TYR A 67 -1.10 5.86 -9.22
CA TYR A 67 -1.72 6.79 -10.16
C TYR A 67 -3.11 7.23 -9.70
N GLU A 68 -3.94 6.29 -9.25
CA GLU A 68 -5.30 6.60 -8.80
C GLU A 68 -5.32 7.53 -7.58
N GLU A 69 -4.40 7.33 -6.66
CA GLU A 69 -4.37 8.09 -5.41
C GLU A 69 -3.58 9.39 -5.49
N THR A 70 -2.59 9.48 -6.35
CA THR A 70 -1.68 10.63 -6.38
C THR A 70 -1.51 11.29 -7.73
N GLY A 71 -1.94 10.66 -8.81
CA GLY A 71 -1.71 11.14 -10.17
C GLY A 71 -0.30 10.90 -10.71
N LEU A 72 0.58 10.26 -9.93
CA LEU A 72 1.95 10.00 -10.35
C LEU A 72 2.05 8.72 -11.17
N GLU A 73 2.85 8.77 -12.23
CA GLU A 73 3.22 7.61 -13.03
C GLU A 73 4.64 7.20 -12.61
N GLY A 74 4.75 6.14 -11.84
CA GLY A 74 6.01 5.70 -11.27
C GLY A 74 6.62 4.51 -11.99
N GLU A 75 7.88 4.26 -11.69
CA GLU A 75 8.59 3.05 -12.09
C GLU A 75 9.09 2.35 -10.83
N ILE A 76 8.85 1.05 -10.75
CA ILE A 76 9.31 0.26 -9.61
C ILE A 76 10.81 0.05 -9.73
N GLU A 77 11.53 0.47 -8.68
CA GLU A 77 12.96 0.26 -8.61
C GLU A 77 13.28 -1.14 -8.07
N ARG A 78 12.61 -1.53 -6.99
CA ARG A 78 12.80 -2.87 -6.41
C ARG A 78 11.71 -3.20 -5.40
N LEU A 79 11.63 -4.47 -5.07
CA LEU A 79 10.78 -4.99 -3.99
C LEU A 79 11.42 -4.64 -2.64
N LEU A 80 10.64 -4.10 -1.73
CA LEU A 80 11.09 -3.85 -0.36
C LEU A 80 10.78 -5.04 0.55
N GLY A 81 9.70 -5.73 0.29
CA GLY A 81 9.37 -6.90 1.07
C GLY A 81 7.90 -7.27 1.04
N VAL A 82 7.58 -8.26 1.86
CA VAL A 82 6.23 -8.79 2.02
C VAL A 82 5.94 -8.86 3.52
N ALA A 83 4.75 -8.46 3.91
CA ALA A 83 4.33 -8.48 5.31
C ALA A 83 2.84 -8.75 5.42
N SER A 84 2.38 -9.15 6.59
CA SER A 84 0.97 -9.36 6.84
C SER A 84 0.43 -8.30 7.78
N ASN A 85 -0.79 -7.85 7.52
CA ASN A 85 -1.56 -7.01 8.42
C ASN A 85 -2.80 -7.76 8.89
N HIS A 86 -3.14 -7.60 10.15
CA HIS A 86 -4.45 -8.01 10.63
C HIS A 86 -5.50 -7.01 10.12
N SER A 87 -6.65 -7.52 9.70
CA SER A 87 -7.76 -6.69 9.24
C SER A 87 -9.06 -7.14 9.89
N THR A 88 -9.85 -6.17 10.35
CA THR A 88 -11.17 -6.44 10.90
C THR A 88 -12.10 -7.02 9.84
N TYR A 89 -11.95 -6.60 8.59
CA TYR A 89 -12.85 -7.01 7.50
C TYR A 89 -12.38 -8.27 6.75
N TYR A 90 -11.06 -8.47 6.66
CA TYR A 90 -10.49 -9.50 5.80
C TYR A 90 -9.66 -10.52 6.57
N ASP A 91 -9.62 -10.44 7.89
CA ASP A 91 -8.76 -11.22 8.77
C ASP A 91 -7.28 -10.90 8.53
N THR A 92 -6.74 -11.32 7.39
CA THR A 92 -5.33 -11.11 7.04
C THR A 92 -5.20 -10.48 5.67
N VAL A 93 -4.39 -9.43 5.58
CA VAL A 93 -3.99 -8.82 4.31
C VAL A 93 -2.52 -9.14 4.08
N LEU A 94 -2.22 -9.71 2.93
CA LEU A 94 -0.83 -9.93 2.48
C LEU A 94 -0.39 -8.69 1.72
N MET A 95 0.56 -7.95 2.27
CA MET A 95 1.01 -6.68 1.71
C MET A 95 2.37 -6.84 1.04
N VAL A 96 2.45 -6.40 -0.21
CA VAL A 96 3.70 -6.39 -0.98
C VAL A 96 4.13 -4.93 -1.14
N GLY A 97 5.34 -4.61 -0.68
CA GLY A 97 5.84 -3.22 -0.69
C GLY A 97 6.96 -3.03 -1.71
N PHE A 98 6.85 -1.96 -2.49
CA PHE A 98 7.81 -1.60 -3.54
C PHE A 98 8.41 -0.23 -3.32
N LEU A 99 9.60 -0.02 -3.88
CA LEU A 99 10.28 1.28 -3.88
C LEU A 99 10.11 1.94 -5.24
N VAL A 100 9.74 3.22 -5.23
CA VAL A 100 9.68 4.09 -6.41
C VAL A 100 10.48 5.35 -6.13
N THR A 101 11.51 5.61 -6.93
CA THR A 101 12.32 6.83 -6.85
C THR A 101 12.29 7.62 -8.16
N SER A 102 11.71 7.03 -9.20
CA SER A 102 11.55 7.68 -10.51
C SER A 102 10.06 7.71 -10.84
N TYR A 103 9.55 8.89 -11.11
CA TYR A 103 8.15 9.11 -11.41
C TYR A 103 7.99 10.39 -12.20
N ARG A 104 6.82 10.57 -12.82
CA ARG A 104 6.45 11.79 -13.52
C ARG A 104 5.00 12.15 -13.19
N GLY A 105 4.65 13.40 -13.46
CA GLY A 105 3.34 13.94 -13.16
C GLY A 105 3.39 14.86 -11.96
N ARG A 106 2.25 15.49 -11.68
CA ARG A 106 2.10 16.37 -10.51
C ARG A 106 1.24 15.66 -9.48
N PRO A 107 1.74 15.50 -8.25
CA PRO A 107 0.93 14.84 -7.23
C PRO A 107 -0.30 15.66 -6.87
N ALA A 108 -1.45 14.99 -6.82
CA ALA A 108 -2.70 15.56 -6.41
C ALA A 108 -3.53 14.44 -5.78
N ALA A 109 -4.18 14.73 -4.63
CA ALA A 109 -4.98 13.74 -3.93
C ALA A 109 -6.10 13.24 -4.84
N GLY A 110 -6.17 11.93 -4.99
CA GLY A 110 -7.22 11.24 -5.76
C GLY A 110 -8.35 10.75 -4.87
N ASP A 111 -9.09 9.73 -5.32
CA ASP A 111 -10.34 9.30 -4.73
C ASP A 111 -10.25 9.07 -3.23
N ASP A 112 -9.90 8.09 -2.63
CA ASP A 112 -9.98 7.80 -1.20
C ASP A 112 -8.95 8.52 -0.32
N ALA A 113 -8.41 9.65 -0.79
CA ALA A 113 -7.42 10.43 -0.05
C ALA A 113 -7.92 11.86 0.18
N ASP A 114 -7.91 12.32 1.44
CA ASP A 114 -8.22 13.70 1.79
C ASP A 114 -7.08 14.66 1.43
N ALA A 115 -5.85 14.15 1.46
CA ALA A 115 -4.65 14.96 1.21
C ALA A 115 -3.48 14.04 0.88
N LEU A 116 -2.45 14.62 0.30
CA LEU A 116 -1.15 13.97 0.17
C LEU A 116 -0.07 14.96 0.53
N ASP A 117 1.06 14.47 1.00
CA ASP A 117 2.18 15.34 1.33
C ASP A 117 3.48 14.54 1.36
N TRP A 118 4.59 15.26 1.35
CA TRP A 118 5.93 14.71 1.43
C TRP A 118 6.49 14.91 2.82
N PHE A 119 7.05 13.86 3.41
CA PHE A 119 7.52 13.88 4.80
C PHE A 119 8.96 13.43 4.89
N ALA A 120 9.76 14.15 5.65
CA ALA A 120 11.09 13.67 6.05
C ALA A 120 10.91 12.47 6.98
N TYR A 121 11.82 11.50 6.92
CA TYR A 121 11.76 10.32 7.78
C TYR A 121 11.74 10.69 9.27
N SER A 122 12.44 11.76 9.63
CA SER A 122 12.49 12.24 11.01
C SER A 122 11.19 12.92 11.49
N ARG A 123 10.23 13.15 10.59
CA ARG A 123 9.00 13.89 10.90
C ARG A 123 7.76 13.19 10.37
N LEU A 124 7.74 11.86 10.42
CA LEU A 124 6.59 11.11 9.94
C LEU A 124 5.37 11.33 10.83
N PRO A 125 4.18 11.46 10.24
CA PRO A 125 2.93 11.49 11.01
C PRO A 125 2.57 10.09 11.50
N ALA A 126 1.42 9.96 12.15
CA ALA A 126 0.90 8.65 12.55
C ALA A 126 0.61 7.82 11.30
N ILE A 127 1.23 6.65 11.22
CA ILE A 127 1.09 5.71 10.08
C ILE A 127 0.02 4.68 10.41
N ALA A 128 -0.92 4.51 9.49
CA ALA A 128 -2.12 3.69 9.71
C ALA A 128 -1.84 2.19 9.85
N PHE A 129 -0.83 1.68 9.14
CA PHE A 129 -0.60 0.23 9.05
C PHE A 129 0.84 -0.14 9.40
N ASP A 130 0.99 -1.19 10.22
CA ASP A 130 2.31 -1.66 10.64
C ASP A 130 3.17 -2.15 9.48
N SER A 131 2.56 -2.79 8.47
CA SER A 131 3.30 -3.22 7.28
C SER A 131 3.88 -2.03 6.52
N HIS A 132 3.13 -0.94 6.42
CA HIS A 132 3.63 0.28 5.77
C HIS A 132 4.84 0.84 6.52
N ARG A 133 4.74 0.91 7.85
CA ARG A 133 5.86 1.37 8.67
C ARG A 133 7.08 0.45 8.51
N LEU A 134 6.87 -0.84 8.41
CA LEU A 134 7.96 -1.80 8.17
C LEU A 134 8.69 -1.48 6.87
N PHE A 135 7.97 -1.24 5.77
CA PHE A 135 8.59 -0.93 4.48
C PHE A 135 9.29 0.42 4.50
N ILE A 136 8.68 1.42 5.15
CA ILE A 136 9.30 2.74 5.30
C ILE A 136 10.64 2.60 6.04
N ASN A 137 10.64 1.91 7.16
CA ASN A 137 11.85 1.71 7.96
C ASN A 137 12.91 0.91 7.19
N ARG A 138 12.47 -0.09 6.45
CA ARG A 138 13.36 -0.92 5.66
C ARG A 138 14.09 -0.11 4.59
N TYR A 139 13.41 0.82 3.96
CA TYR A 139 14.06 1.70 3.00
C TYR A 139 15.04 2.66 3.69
N PHE A 140 14.57 3.41 4.69
CA PHE A 140 15.39 4.47 5.28
C PHE A 140 16.53 3.94 6.14
N GLU A 141 16.34 2.84 6.83
CA GLU A 141 17.36 2.26 7.70
C GLU A 141 18.32 1.33 6.95
N GLY A 142 17.93 0.84 5.79
CA GLY A 142 18.74 -0.07 4.96
C GLY A 142 19.69 0.63 3.99
N ARG A 143 19.87 1.91 4.11
CA ARG A 143 20.65 2.71 3.16
C ARG A 143 22.08 2.91 3.59
#